data_446baac85c891d852fbf92e715f69b84
#
_entry.id   446baac85c891d852fbf92e715f69b84
#
_cell.length_a   1.000
_cell.length_b   1.000
_cell.length_c   1.000
_cell.angle_alpha   90.00
_cell.angle_beta   90.00
_cell.angle_gamma   90.00
#
_symmetry.space_group_name_H-M   'P 1'
#
loop_
_entity.id
_entity.type
_entity.pdbx_description
1 polymer ?
#
loop_
_entity_poly.entity_id
_entity_poly.type
_entity_poly.pdbx_seq_one_letter_code
_entity_poly.pdbx_strand_id
1 'polypeptide(L)'
;MRFLLVIALSLPTFVSANSFIGHGYSLHGSLKYGPDFTHFDYTNPDAPKGGEIRLSSTGTFDSLNPFIMKGLKAPGIGLIYDTLMKSAADEVASEYGLLTQSIEVSNDQSWAIYKLNPLARWHDGKPVTSEDVVFSFNVMMEKGHPYFRSYYASVEKVEQIDKYRVKFVFGEETNRELPFIVGQLTVLPKHYWIDREFGETSLELPLGSGPYRITAVEAGRFITYERVNDYWAKDLPVNKGRYNFDRISIDVYRDQTVTIEALKAGEFDYRSENISKEWATAYETKALKDGRMIKDTIPHEHPTGMQAFWFNTRRTKFADPAVRRALSYAFDFEWTNKNLFYDSYTRTQSYFSNSELASTSLPKGRELEILEPYRSRVPDEVFTTQYEVPKTDGTGNLRANLRTAKRMLEEAGWKVIDNVLRNEKTGEALKIEVLLAQASWERIVNPMISNMKILGIETAIRIVDSSQYQNRIQDYDYDMIVGTRGQSHSPGNEQRNYWTSASAEERGGSNLSGISDPVVDELVEKIITAPNRQELVAYTRALDRVLLWGHYVIPHWHTRSFRIIHWNKFGKPEKIAPYAGSYYFLPDTWWYDSEKAALLESEAP
;
A
#
# COMPACT_ATOMS: atom_id res chain seq x y z
N MET A 1 -59.63 43.49 39.72
CA MET A 1 -59.01 42.71 38.64
C MET A 1 -57.53 42.89 38.70
N ARG A 2 -56.80 41.91 39.20
CA ARG A 2 -55.32 41.92 39.26
C ARG A 2 -54.81 41.03 38.12
N PHE A 3 -54.12 41.62 37.17
CA PHE A 3 -53.39 40.89 36.13
C PHE A 3 -52.07 40.39 36.68
N LEU A 4 -51.88 39.06 36.72
CA LEU A 4 -50.59 38.43 36.94
C LEU A 4 -49.85 38.34 35.60
N LEU A 5 -48.72 39.02 35.52
CA LEU A 5 -47.76 38.92 34.41
C LEU A 5 -46.86 37.72 34.64
N VAL A 6 -47.02 36.64 33.86
CA VAL A 6 -46.14 35.49 33.87
C VAL A 6 -44.98 35.79 32.90
N ILE A 7 -43.79 36.06 33.45
CA ILE A 7 -42.54 36.17 32.68
C ILE A 7 -42.02 34.75 32.49
N ALA A 8 -42.09 34.24 31.27
CA ALA A 8 -41.44 33.00 30.86
C ALA A 8 -39.93 33.29 30.66
N LEU A 9 -39.09 32.84 31.57
CA LEU A 9 -37.65 32.79 31.40
C LEU A 9 -37.34 31.62 30.39
N SER A 10 -37.02 31.98 29.17
CA SER A 10 -36.39 31.05 28.25
C SER A 10 -34.93 30.86 28.64
N LEU A 11 -34.60 29.74 29.28
CA LEU A 11 -33.24 29.27 29.46
C LEU A 11 -32.66 28.95 28.07
N PRO A 12 -31.46 29.46 27.72
CA PRO A 12 -30.79 29.01 26.51
C PRO A 12 -30.40 27.54 26.71
N THR A 13 -30.99 26.66 25.91
CA THR A 13 -30.50 25.30 25.74
C THR A 13 -29.11 25.41 25.12
N PHE A 14 -28.07 25.22 25.91
CA PHE A 14 -26.74 24.93 25.40
C PHE A 14 -26.84 23.59 24.64
N VAL A 15 -26.92 23.65 23.33
CA VAL A 15 -26.65 22.50 22.49
C VAL A 15 -25.18 22.22 22.70
N SER A 16 -24.87 21.22 23.50
CA SER A 16 -23.53 20.66 23.62
C SER A 16 -23.11 20.27 22.21
N ALA A 17 -22.13 20.94 21.64
CA ALA A 17 -21.53 20.55 20.39
C ALA A 17 -20.90 19.17 20.62
N ASN A 18 -21.55 18.14 20.11
CA ASN A 18 -21.08 16.78 20.18
C ASN A 18 -19.84 16.65 19.27
N SER A 19 -18.65 16.77 19.82
CA SER A 19 -17.37 16.46 19.15
C SER A 19 -16.70 15.33 19.92
N PHE A 20 -15.95 14.48 19.20
CA PHE A 20 -15.03 13.51 19.78
C PHE A 20 -13.72 14.24 20.13
N ILE A 21 -13.19 14.04 21.33
CA ILE A 21 -11.87 14.52 21.75
C ILE A 21 -11.05 13.33 22.24
N GLY A 22 -9.85 13.13 21.68
CA GLY A 22 -9.00 12.00 22.04
C GLY A 22 -7.49 12.27 21.90
N HIS A 23 -6.68 11.38 22.49
CA HIS A 23 -5.22 11.32 22.32
C HIS A 23 -4.80 10.64 21.03
N GLY A 24 -5.76 10.07 20.31
CA GLY A 24 -5.62 9.40 19.03
C GLY A 24 -6.96 9.34 18.32
N TYR A 25 -6.97 8.83 17.10
CA TYR A 25 -8.14 8.67 16.27
C TYR A 25 -8.14 7.30 15.59
N SER A 26 -9.27 6.60 15.64
CA SER A 26 -9.48 5.36 14.93
C SER A 26 -10.61 5.53 13.93
N LEU A 27 -10.38 5.12 12.69
CA LEU A 27 -11.38 5.17 11.64
C LEU A 27 -12.51 4.13 11.85
N HIS A 28 -12.22 3.04 12.58
CA HIS A 28 -13.07 1.87 12.64
C HIS A 28 -13.40 1.37 14.06
N GLY A 29 -13.47 2.24 15.03
CA GLY A 29 -13.86 1.83 16.38
C GLY A 29 -13.06 2.51 17.50
N SER A 30 -12.83 1.79 18.59
CA SER A 30 -12.02 2.28 19.71
C SER A 30 -10.54 2.06 19.45
N LEU A 31 -9.71 2.95 19.97
CA LEU A 31 -8.26 2.81 20.02
C LEU A 31 -7.88 1.61 20.90
N LYS A 32 -6.90 0.82 20.48
CA LYS A 32 -6.31 -0.28 21.26
C LYS A 32 -5.58 0.25 22.49
N TYR A 33 -4.83 1.32 22.33
CA TYR A 33 -4.05 1.92 23.39
C TYR A 33 -4.82 3.07 24.05
N GLY A 34 -5.03 2.96 25.36
CA GLY A 34 -5.68 4.01 26.16
C GLY A 34 -4.81 5.26 26.31
N PRO A 35 -5.35 6.35 26.89
CA PRO A 35 -4.63 7.62 27.01
C PRO A 35 -3.35 7.55 27.86
N ASP A 36 -3.25 6.56 28.74
CA ASP A 36 -2.11 6.36 29.65
C ASP A 36 -1.13 5.27 29.16
N PHE A 37 -1.21 4.85 27.89
CA PHE A 37 -0.28 3.86 27.35
C PHE A 37 1.17 4.39 27.40
N THR A 38 2.11 3.49 27.59
CA THR A 38 3.53 3.83 27.76
C THR A 38 4.39 3.57 26.53
N HIS A 39 3.99 2.63 25.68
CA HIS A 39 4.64 2.25 24.42
C HIS A 39 3.73 1.35 23.61
N PHE A 40 4.01 1.18 22.33
CA PHE A 40 3.35 0.19 21.52
C PHE A 40 3.82 -1.24 21.85
N ASP A 41 2.92 -2.21 21.85
CA ASP A 41 3.19 -3.61 22.21
C ASP A 41 4.29 -4.28 21.36
N TYR A 42 4.53 -3.77 20.16
CA TYR A 42 5.53 -4.26 19.21
C TYR A 42 6.89 -3.56 19.30
N THR A 43 7.11 -2.79 20.37
CA THR A 43 8.40 -2.16 20.65
C THR A 43 8.99 -2.69 21.96
N ASN A 44 10.31 -2.62 22.10
CA ASN A 44 10.95 -2.87 23.38
C ASN A 44 11.28 -1.51 24.01
N PRO A 45 10.58 -1.08 25.09
CA PRO A 45 10.82 0.23 25.72
C PRO A 45 12.23 0.37 26.28
N ASP A 46 12.89 -0.75 26.60
CA ASP A 46 14.24 -0.82 27.14
C ASP A 46 15.30 -1.11 26.08
N ALA A 47 14.95 -1.03 24.80
CA ALA A 47 15.89 -1.25 23.70
C ALA A 47 17.11 -0.31 23.84
N PRO A 48 18.34 -0.84 23.87
CA PRO A 48 19.54 0.00 23.98
C PRO A 48 19.66 0.94 22.78
N LYS A 49 20.07 2.16 23.06
CA LYS A 49 20.39 3.16 22.03
C LYS A 49 21.88 3.08 21.74
N GLY A 50 22.25 3.05 20.46
CA GLY A 50 23.64 2.98 20.06
C GLY A 50 23.90 2.28 18.74
N GLY A 51 25.15 2.31 18.32
CA GLY A 51 25.63 1.61 17.14
C GLY A 51 25.17 2.18 15.81
N GLU A 52 25.63 1.53 14.76
CA GLU A 52 25.35 1.90 13.38
C GLU A 52 24.62 0.76 12.66
N ILE A 53 23.71 1.14 11.77
CA ILE A 53 23.17 0.26 10.74
C ILE A 53 23.55 0.79 9.36
N ARG A 54 24.07 -0.09 8.52
CA ARG A 54 24.36 0.18 7.11
C ARG A 54 23.30 -0.51 6.25
N LEU A 55 22.64 0.29 5.43
CA LEU A 55 21.58 -0.14 4.52
C LEU A 55 22.00 0.07 3.08
N SER A 56 21.22 -0.47 2.16
CA SER A 56 21.42 -0.25 0.73
C SER A 56 20.14 0.26 0.06
N SER A 57 20.32 1.03 -0.99
CA SER A 57 19.28 1.40 -1.94
C SER A 57 19.73 1.08 -3.36
N THR A 58 18.82 0.83 -4.29
CA THR A 58 19.14 0.61 -5.70
C THR A 58 18.64 1.77 -6.54
N GLY A 59 19.45 2.22 -7.49
CA GLY A 59 19.13 3.34 -8.39
C GLY A 59 20.02 4.55 -8.15
N THR A 60 19.43 5.72 -7.96
CA THR A 60 20.13 6.99 -7.69
C THR A 60 19.20 7.96 -6.96
N PHE A 61 19.75 9.08 -6.49
CA PHE A 61 18.97 10.23 -5.99
C PHE A 61 19.69 11.53 -6.31
N ASP A 62 18.93 12.61 -6.45
CA ASP A 62 19.42 13.96 -6.75
C ASP A 62 18.67 15.07 -6.01
N SER A 63 17.78 14.69 -5.07
CA SER A 63 16.99 15.64 -4.29
C SER A 63 16.84 15.22 -2.83
N LEU A 64 16.99 16.19 -1.92
CA LEU A 64 16.62 16.07 -0.50
C LEU A 64 15.22 16.62 -0.20
N ASN A 65 14.47 17.06 -1.23
CA ASN A 65 13.07 17.42 -1.10
C ASN A 65 12.16 16.26 -1.58
N PRO A 66 11.52 15.51 -0.68
CA PRO A 66 10.69 14.38 -1.05
C PRO A 66 9.26 14.75 -1.46
N PHE A 67 8.88 16.03 -1.39
CA PHE A 67 7.50 16.49 -1.51
C PHE A 67 7.14 16.97 -2.92
N ILE A 68 8.07 17.02 -3.84
CA ILE A 68 7.91 17.53 -5.21
C ILE A 68 7.97 16.40 -6.24
N MET A 69 7.51 16.67 -7.45
CA MET A 69 7.56 15.72 -8.56
C MET A 69 8.94 15.69 -9.26
N LYS A 70 9.70 16.79 -9.17
CA LYS A 70 11.01 16.91 -9.82
C LYS A 70 12.08 16.15 -9.05
N GLY A 71 12.98 15.50 -9.78
CA GLY A 71 14.12 14.77 -9.20
C GLY A 71 13.76 13.43 -8.55
N LEU A 72 14.80 12.77 -8.05
CA LEU A 72 14.71 11.50 -7.35
C LEU A 72 15.07 11.72 -5.88
N LYS A 73 14.11 11.46 -4.99
CA LYS A 73 14.28 11.68 -3.54
C LYS A 73 15.34 10.75 -2.93
N ALA A 74 16.10 11.28 -1.97
CA ALA A 74 17.05 10.50 -1.20
C ALA A 74 16.37 9.39 -0.37
N PRO A 75 16.96 8.19 -0.27
CA PRO A 75 16.44 7.12 0.57
C PRO A 75 16.51 7.50 2.05
N GLY A 76 15.47 7.14 2.82
CA GLY A 76 15.41 7.41 4.27
C GLY A 76 15.04 8.85 4.65
N ILE A 77 14.80 9.76 3.69
CA ILE A 77 14.57 11.20 3.95
C ILE A 77 13.41 11.47 4.93
N GLY A 78 12.43 10.58 5.05
CA GLY A 78 11.35 10.71 6.02
C GLY A 78 11.80 10.65 7.50
N LEU A 79 13.00 10.15 7.79
CA LEU A 79 13.53 10.05 9.16
C LEU A 79 13.79 11.41 9.83
N ILE A 80 13.87 12.48 9.05
CA ILE A 80 14.14 13.83 9.59
C ILE A 80 12.87 14.62 9.93
N TYR A 81 11.68 14.10 9.61
CA TYR A 81 10.42 14.80 9.77
C TYR A 81 9.47 14.08 10.73
N ASP A 82 8.63 14.86 11.39
CA ASP A 82 7.48 14.37 12.13
C ASP A 82 6.17 14.67 11.38
N THR A 83 5.16 13.86 11.65
CA THR A 83 3.77 14.04 11.21
C THR A 83 2.91 14.55 12.35
N LEU A 84 1.70 15.02 12.07
CA LEU A 84 0.76 15.43 13.13
C LEU A 84 0.48 14.27 14.08
N MET A 85 0.22 13.07 13.54
CA MET A 85 -0.05 11.86 14.32
C MET A 85 0.82 10.70 13.80
N LYS A 86 0.88 9.61 14.57
CA LYS A 86 1.66 8.41 14.28
C LYS A 86 0.75 7.20 14.20
N SER A 87 0.78 6.48 13.08
CA SER A 87 0.02 5.23 12.93
C SER A 87 0.58 4.12 13.82
N ALA A 88 -0.31 3.33 14.42
CA ALA A 88 0.04 2.09 15.09
C ALA A 88 0.11 0.97 14.04
N ALA A 89 1.17 0.17 14.10
CA ALA A 89 1.39 -0.90 13.13
C ALA A 89 0.69 -2.23 13.51
N ASP A 90 0.00 -2.26 14.61
CA ASP A 90 -0.78 -3.41 15.11
C ASP A 90 -2.28 -3.08 15.24
N GLU A 91 -2.71 -2.00 14.64
CA GLU A 91 -4.12 -1.61 14.49
C GLU A 91 -4.42 -1.23 13.04
N VAL A 92 -5.64 -1.51 12.64
CA VAL A 92 -6.13 -1.09 11.33
C VAL A 92 -6.61 0.37 11.42
N ALA A 93 -5.97 1.26 10.67
CA ALA A 93 -6.38 2.66 10.52
C ALA A 93 -6.59 3.41 11.86
N SER A 94 -5.62 3.30 12.77
CA SER A 94 -5.55 4.06 14.02
C SER A 94 -4.27 4.87 14.10
N GLU A 95 -4.37 6.07 14.62
CA GLU A 95 -3.25 7.00 14.81
C GLU A 95 -3.28 7.61 16.21
N TYR A 96 -2.10 7.89 16.72
CA TYR A 96 -1.85 8.46 18.04
C TYR A 96 -1.07 9.74 17.92
N GLY A 97 -1.25 10.64 18.89
CA GLY A 97 -0.61 11.95 18.84
C GLY A 97 0.91 11.86 18.82
N LEU A 98 1.54 12.60 17.87
CA LEU A 98 2.98 12.83 17.79
C LEU A 98 3.23 14.33 17.92
N LEU A 99 3.23 15.13 16.85
CA LEU A 99 3.20 16.60 16.97
C LEU A 99 1.91 17.08 17.62
N THR A 100 0.83 16.31 17.49
CA THR A 100 -0.47 16.57 18.10
C THR A 100 -0.54 15.96 19.51
N GLN A 101 -0.99 16.72 20.50
CA GLN A 101 -1.29 16.24 21.85
C GLN A 101 -2.70 15.66 21.95
N SER A 102 -3.66 16.24 21.23
CA SER A 102 -5.03 15.76 21.14
C SER A 102 -5.68 16.20 19.82
N ILE A 103 -6.61 15.39 19.35
CA ILE A 103 -7.47 15.67 18.20
C ILE A 103 -8.91 15.86 18.68
N GLU A 104 -9.62 16.82 18.09
CA GLU A 104 -11.05 17.02 18.25
C GLU A 104 -11.71 16.92 16.87
N VAL A 105 -12.73 16.05 16.71
CA VAL A 105 -13.45 15.83 15.45
C VAL A 105 -14.92 16.07 15.68
N SER A 106 -15.57 16.85 14.81
CA SER A 106 -17.02 17.06 14.87
C SER A 106 -17.76 15.76 14.59
N ASN A 107 -18.94 15.58 15.19
CA ASN A 107 -19.75 14.36 15.02
C ASN A 107 -20.20 14.14 13.58
N ASP A 108 -20.42 15.21 12.84
CA ASP A 108 -20.75 15.20 11.42
C ASP A 108 -19.52 15.07 10.52
N GLN A 109 -18.33 15.04 11.15
CA GLN A 109 -17.03 14.96 10.46
C GLN A 109 -16.76 16.10 9.46
N SER A 110 -17.40 17.25 9.67
CA SER A 110 -17.19 18.44 8.84
C SER A 110 -15.90 19.20 9.16
N TRP A 111 -15.28 18.94 10.30
CA TRP A 111 -14.01 19.52 10.70
C TRP A 111 -13.24 18.67 11.72
N ALA A 112 -11.92 18.89 11.77
CA ALA A 112 -11.04 18.39 12.83
C ALA A 112 -10.12 19.51 13.34
N ILE A 113 -9.85 19.53 14.65
CA ILE A 113 -8.89 20.42 15.30
C ILE A 113 -7.76 19.57 15.88
N TYR A 114 -6.52 19.91 15.51
CA TYR A 114 -5.31 19.31 16.04
C TYR A 114 -4.67 20.29 17.03
N LYS A 115 -4.55 19.86 18.29
CA LYS A 115 -3.85 20.62 19.34
C LYS A 115 -2.41 20.13 19.42
N LEU A 116 -1.48 20.97 19.00
CA LEU A 116 -0.05 20.64 18.96
C LEU A 116 0.56 20.54 20.36
N ASN A 117 1.59 19.72 20.48
CA ASN A 117 2.39 19.59 21.69
C ASN A 117 3.30 20.83 21.82
N PRO A 118 3.19 21.64 22.87
CA PRO A 118 4.02 22.85 23.05
C PRO A 118 5.51 22.55 23.27
N LEU A 119 5.89 21.29 23.52
CA LEU A 119 7.28 20.85 23.62
C LEU A 119 7.91 20.58 22.26
N ALA A 120 7.12 20.46 21.19
CA ALA A 120 7.62 20.17 19.85
C ALA A 120 8.60 21.24 19.36
N ARG A 121 9.74 20.81 18.82
CA ARG A 121 10.85 21.67 18.39
C ARG A 121 11.42 21.21 17.07
N TRP A 122 11.84 22.16 16.25
CA TRP A 122 12.73 21.94 15.13
C TRP A 122 14.15 21.63 15.61
N HIS A 123 15.00 21.06 14.74
CA HIS A 123 16.40 20.78 15.07
C HIS A 123 17.22 22.03 15.37
N ASP A 124 16.75 23.23 15.01
CA ASP A 124 17.34 24.52 15.39
C ASP A 124 16.83 25.06 16.74
N GLY A 125 15.99 24.30 17.43
CA GLY A 125 15.44 24.63 18.75
C GLY A 125 14.18 25.50 18.72
N LYS A 126 13.76 26.03 17.57
CA LYS A 126 12.52 26.82 17.47
C LYS A 126 11.29 25.94 17.68
N PRO A 127 10.19 26.47 18.28
CA PRO A 127 8.96 25.70 18.49
C PRO A 127 8.27 25.37 17.16
N VAL A 128 7.66 24.20 17.09
CA VAL A 128 6.69 23.87 16.05
C VAL A 128 5.35 24.51 16.41
N THR A 129 4.72 25.18 15.46
CA THR A 129 3.48 25.94 15.66
C THR A 129 2.42 25.59 14.64
N SER A 130 1.18 26.02 14.89
CA SER A 130 0.08 25.89 13.93
C SER A 130 0.33 26.64 12.63
N GLU A 131 1.17 27.69 12.64
CA GLU A 131 1.59 28.40 11.44
C GLU A 131 2.42 27.50 10.51
N ASP A 132 3.27 26.62 11.06
CA ASP A 132 4.03 25.64 10.30
C ASP A 132 3.10 24.59 9.66
N VAL A 133 2.04 24.17 10.37
CA VAL A 133 1.05 23.22 9.83
C VAL A 133 0.27 23.83 8.66
N VAL A 134 -0.23 25.06 8.82
CA VAL A 134 -0.95 25.79 7.75
C VAL A 134 -0.02 25.98 6.55
N PHE A 135 1.22 26.38 6.77
CA PHE A 135 2.22 26.52 5.71
C PHE A 135 2.45 25.19 4.98
N SER A 136 2.66 24.09 5.73
CA SER A 136 2.93 22.77 5.16
C SER A 136 1.82 22.29 4.25
N PHE A 137 0.59 22.38 4.71
CA PHE A 137 -0.58 22.03 3.91
C PHE A 137 -0.64 22.87 2.61
N ASN A 138 -0.59 24.18 2.73
CA ASN A 138 -0.72 25.08 1.60
C ASN A 138 0.40 24.89 0.57
N VAL A 139 1.66 24.79 0.99
CA VAL A 139 2.78 24.62 0.07
C VAL A 139 2.75 23.26 -0.64
N MET A 140 2.32 22.20 0.02
CA MET A 140 2.13 20.89 -0.60
C MET A 140 1.00 20.89 -1.61
N MET A 141 -0.11 21.59 -1.33
CA MET A 141 -1.24 21.74 -2.26
C MET A 141 -0.87 22.60 -3.47
N GLU A 142 -0.10 23.66 -3.29
CA GLU A 142 0.26 24.59 -4.35
C GLU A 142 1.44 24.10 -5.19
N LYS A 143 2.56 23.73 -4.55
CA LYS A 143 3.85 23.44 -5.19
C LYS A 143 4.30 21.98 -5.08
N GLY A 144 3.61 21.18 -4.27
CA GLY A 144 3.95 19.79 -4.04
C GLY A 144 3.58 18.86 -5.20
N HIS A 145 3.95 17.58 -5.05
CA HIS A 145 3.58 16.53 -5.99
C HIS A 145 2.04 16.50 -6.20
N PRO A 146 1.52 16.31 -7.42
CA PRO A 146 0.08 16.24 -7.71
C PRO A 146 -0.71 15.27 -6.82
N TYR A 147 -0.04 14.22 -6.31
CA TYR A 147 -0.60 13.30 -5.32
C TYR A 147 -1.25 14.02 -4.13
N PHE A 148 -0.62 15.08 -3.57
CA PHE A 148 -1.16 15.79 -2.42
C PHE A 148 -2.49 16.46 -2.72
N ARG A 149 -2.65 17.03 -3.94
CA ARG A 149 -3.93 17.61 -4.36
C ARG A 149 -5.05 16.59 -4.42
N SER A 150 -4.77 15.38 -4.91
CA SER A 150 -5.76 14.30 -4.91
C SER A 150 -6.02 13.75 -3.50
N TYR A 151 -4.95 13.61 -2.69
CA TYR A 151 -5.04 13.01 -1.36
C TYR A 151 -5.82 13.89 -0.36
N TYR A 152 -5.65 15.19 -0.43
CA TYR A 152 -6.32 16.17 0.41
C TYR A 152 -7.46 16.93 -0.32
N ALA A 153 -7.98 16.41 -1.43
CA ALA A 153 -8.95 17.10 -2.27
C ALA A 153 -10.20 17.59 -1.53
N SER A 154 -10.67 16.83 -0.53
CA SER A 154 -11.86 17.18 0.26
C SER A 154 -11.55 18.04 1.49
N VAL A 155 -10.32 18.53 1.68
CA VAL A 155 -9.99 19.56 2.66
C VAL A 155 -10.26 20.92 2.02
N GLU A 156 -11.32 21.59 2.48
CA GLU A 156 -11.74 22.89 1.93
C GLU A 156 -10.87 24.04 2.44
N LYS A 157 -10.50 23.98 3.73
CA LYS A 157 -9.78 25.06 4.41
C LYS A 157 -8.94 24.56 5.58
N VAL A 158 -7.78 25.18 5.79
CA VAL A 158 -6.96 25.03 6.99
C VAL A 158 -6.83 26.38 7.69
N GLU A 159 -7.09 26.44 8.99
CA GLU A 159 -7.15 27.68 9.77
C GLU A 159 -6.30 27.58 11.04
N GLN A 160 -5.49 28.58 11.27
CA GLN A 160 -4.85 28.78 12.56
C GLN A 160 -5.87 29.31 13.57
N ILE A 161 -6.15 28.58 14.65
CA ILE A 161 -6.98 29.07 15.78
C ILE A 161 -6.12 29.90 16.73
N ASP A 162 -4.99 29.34 17.15
CA ASP A 162 -3.98 30.00 17.96
C ASP A 162 -2.60 29.35 17.69
N LYS A 163 -1.59 29.70 18.48
CA LYS A 163 -0.22 29.26 18.31
C LYS A 163 -0.06 27.72 18.22
N TYR A 164 -0.94 26.97 18.89
CA TYR A 164 -0.83 25.50 19.01
C TYR A 164 -2.11 24.77 18.59
N ARG A 165 -3.11 25.45 18.04
CA ARG A 165 -4.32 24.80 17.51
C ARG A 165 -4.54 25.16 16.06
N VAL A 166 -4.73 24.14 15.25
CA VAL A 166 -5.06 24.25 13.81
C VAL A 166 -6.36 23.51 13.52
N LYS A 167 -7.24 24.12 12.74
CA LYS A 167 -8.51 23.54 12.32
C LYS A 167 -8.46 23.23 10.82
N PHE A 168 -8.88 22.03 10.46
CA PHE A 168 -9.15 21.63 9.09
C PHE A 168 -10.67 21.56 8.90
N VAL A 169 -11.18 22.22 7.89
CA VAL A 169 -12.58 22.20 7.47
C VAL A 169 -12.68 21.30 6.25
N PHE A 170 -13.63 20.40 6.26
CA PHE A 170 -13.85 19.42 5.22
C PHE A 170 -15.07 19.80 4.38
N GLY A 171 -15.02 19.50 3.07
CA GLY A 171 -16.11 19.79 2.16
C GLY A 171 -17.35 18.93 2.41
N GLU A 172 -18.45 19.26 1.73
CA GLU A 172 -19.76 18.63 1.93
C GLU A 172 -19.79 17.14 1.60
N GLU A 173 -18.89 16.62 0.79
CA GLU A 173 -18.72 15.19 0.58
C GLU A 173 -18.11 14.55 1.83
N THR A 174 -18.95 13.82 2.56
CA THR A 174 -18.56 13.13 3.81
C THR A 174 -17.48 12.08 3.53
N ASN A 175 -16.24 12.48 3.64
CA ASN A 175 -15.11 11.55 3.64
C ASN A 175 -14.64 11.31 5.09
N ARG A 176 -15.06 10.20 5.67
CA ARG A 176 -14.73 9.81 7.04
C ARG A 176 -13.24 9.60 7.31
N GLU A 177 -12.45 9.40 6.25
CA GLU A 177 -11.02 9.19 6.36
C GLU A 177 -10.24 10.50 6.58
N LEU A 178 -10.84 11.67 6.34
CA LEU A 178 -10.11 12.94 6.36
C LEU A 178 -9.42 13.25 7.70
N PRO A 179 -10.02 13.04 8.88
CA PRO A 179 -9.31 13.24 10.13
C PRO A 179 -8.07 12.33 10.27
N PHE A 180 -8.16 11.08 9.76
CA PHE A 180 -7.06 10.14 9.72
C PHE A 180 -6.01 10.54 8.68
N ILE A 181 -6.43 10.88 7.46
CA ILE A 181 -5.55 11.31 6.36
C ILE A 181 -4.75 12.57 6.73
N VAL A 182 -5.40 13.56 7.34
CA VAL A 182 -4.75 14.80 7.79
C VAL A 182 -3.75 14.52 8.93
N GLY A 183 -4.03 13.54 9.80
CA GLY A 183 -3.08 13.08 10.82
C GLY A 183 -1.71 12.69 10.27
N GLN A 184 -1.65 12.22 9.02
CA GLN A 184 -0.41 11.82 8.33
C GLN A 184 0.37 13.01 7.73
N LEU A 185 -0.16 14.24 7.81
CA LEU A 185 0.51 15.41 7.25
C LEU A 185 1.89 15.60 7.87
N THR A 186 2.92 15.55 7.03
CA THR A 186 4.28 15.93 7.43
C THR A 186 4.34 17.44 7.63
N VAL A 187 4.83 17.86 8.79
CA VAL A 187 4.94 19.29 9.10
C VAL A 187 6.33 19.81 8.74
N LEU A 188 6.37 20.98 8.10
CA LEU A 188 7.57 21.61 7.56
C LEU A 188 7.82 22.96 8.22
N PRO A 189 9.09 23.34 8.49
CA PRO A 189 9.44 24.60 9.13
C PRO A 189 9.23 25.79 8.16
N LYS A 190 8.18 26.60 8.40
CA LYS A 190 7.88 27.75 7.58
C LYS A 190 9.08 28.70 7.47
N HIS A 191 9.77 28.97 8.59
CA HIS A 191 10.92 29.86 8.64
C HIS A 191 12.15 29.38 7.87
N TYR A 192 12.26 28.10 7.55
CA TYR A 192 13.30 27.54 6.70
C TYR A 192 12.91 27.70 5.21
N TRP A 193 11.64 27.42 4.88
CA TRP A 193 11.18 27.36 3.49
C TRP A 193 10.77 28.70 2.90
N ILE A 194 10.49 29.74 3.72
CA ILE A 194 9.95 31.02 3.23
C ILE A 194 10.90 31.75 2.25
N ASP A 195 12.21 31.54 2.42
CA ASP A 195 13.25 32.14 1.58
C ASP A 195 13.83 31.16 0.56
N ARG A 196 13.16 30.00 0.31
CA ARG A 196 13.60 28.92 -0.59
C ARG A 196 12.54 28.57 -1.59
N GLU A 197 12.98 28.16 -2.79
CA GLU A 197 12.06 27.69 -3.82
C GLU A 197 11.65 26.23 -3.56
N PHE A 198 10.46 26.03 -2.99
CA PHE A 198 9.96 24.71 -2.60
C PHE A 198 9.80 23.75 -3.78
N GLY A 199 9.45 24.24 -4.97
CA GLY A 199 9.16 23.44 -6.16
C GLY A 199 10.38 22.90 -6.89
N GLU A 200 11.60 23.23 -6.45
CA GLU A 200 12.85 22.83 -7.11
C GLU A 200 13.61 21.74 -6.33
N THR A 201 14.39 20.95 -7.06
CA THR A 201 15.32 19.97 -6.45
C THR A 201 16.40 20.71 -5.68
N SER A 202 16.78 20.15 -4.52
CA SER A 202 17.86 20.71 -3.69
C SER A 202 18.65 19.61 -3.00
N LEU A 203 19.92 19.82 -2.84
CA LEU A 203 20.85 19.05 -1.99
C LEU A 203 21.24 19.83 -0.72
N GLU A 204 20.66 21.01 -0.47
CA GLU A 204 20.78 21.69 0.82
C GLU A 204 20.16 20.82 1.91
N LEU A 205 20.85 20.72 3.05
CA LEU A 205 20.39 19.91 4.17
C LEU A 205 19.10 20.50 4.74
N PRO A 206 17.97 19.77 4.65
CA PRO A 206 16.69 20.28 5.11
C PRO A 206 16.62 20.29 6.64
N LEU A 207 15.93 21.30 7.17
CA LEU A 207 15.61 21.39 8.59
C LEU A 207 14.38 20.53 8.90
N GLY A 208 14.51 19.66 9.89
CA GLY A 208 13.44 18.78 10.36
C GLY A 208 13.14 18.91 11.85
N SER A 209 12.20 18.10 12.33
CA SER A 209 11.85 17.94 13.74
C SER A 209 11.98 16.50 14.22
N GLY A 210 12.27 15.58 13.31
CA GLY A 210 12.23 14.14 13.53
C GLY A 210 13.43 13.56 14.30
N PRO A 211 13.45 12.24 14.49
CA PRO A 211 14.43 11.55 15.32
C PRO A 211 15.86 11.55 14.76
N TYR A 212 16.04 11.83 13.48
CA TYR A 212 17.35 11.87 12.82
C TYR A 212 17.56 13.18 12.06
N ARG A 213 18.83 13.50 11.81
CA ARG A 213 19.27 14.59 10.93
C ARG A 213 20.29 14.06 9.93
N ILE A 214 20.39 14.68 8.76
CA ILE A 214 21.41 14.33 7.76
C ILE A 214 22.73 14.96 8.19
N THR A 215 23.83 14.17 8.16
CA THR A 215 25.18 14.63 8.50
C THR A 215 26.16 14.51 7.34
N ALA A 216 25.89 13.61 6.40
CA ALA A 216 26.69 13.48 5.17
C ALA A 216 25.82 13.02 4.01
N VAL A 217 26.07 13.54 2.82
CA VAL A 217 25.37 13.17 1.60
C VAL A 217 26.26 13.38 0.37
N GLU A 218 26.24 12.41 -0.53
CA GLU A 218 26.76 12.53 -1.90
C GLU A 218 25.72 11.98 -2.85
N ALA A 219 25.19 12.84 -3.71
CA ALA A 219 24.10 12.52 -4.61
C ALA A 219 24.40 11.26 -5.45
N GLY A 220 23.46 10.32 -5.46
CA GLY A 220 23.58 9.06 -6.18
C GLY A 220 24.57 8.06 -5.59
N ARG A 221 25.25 8.35 -4.49
CA ARG A 221 26.22 7.45 -3.85
C ARG A 221 25.86 7.02 -2.45
N PHE A 222 25.67 7.97 -1.52
CA PHE A 222 25.30 7.63 -0.14
C PHE A 222 24.61 8.79 0.56
N ILE A 223 23.94 8.47 1.65
CA ILE A 223 23.39 9.42 2.63
C ILE A 223 23.54 8.85 4.04
N THR A 224 23.90 9.70 5.00
CA THR A 224 24.09 9.32 6.40
C THR A 224 23.20 10.17 7.30
N TYR A 225 22.52 9.50 8.21
CA TYR A 225 21.68 10.08 9.23
C TYR A 225 22.27 9.82 10.61
N GLU A 226 22.24 10.83 11.49
CA GLU A 226 22.60 10.70 12.91
C GLU A 226 21.40 10.97 13.79
N ARG A 227 21.23 10.18 14.85
CA ARG A 227 20.16 10.33 15.82
C ARG A 227 20.30 11.66 16.57
N VAL A 228 19.19 12.37 16.70
CA VAL A 228 19.08 13.59 17.50
C VAL A 228 18.93 13.19 18.97
N ASN A 229 19.99 13.36 19.77
CA ASN A 229 20.03 12.90 21.15
C ASN A 229 19.01 13.61 22.06
N ASP A 230 18.71 14.86 21.77
CA ASP A 230 17.73 15.71 22.44
C ASP A 230 16.41 15.80 21.66
N TYR A 231 16.11 14.81 20.82
CA TYR A 231 14.84 14.72 20.10
C TYR A 231 13.65 14.94 21.04
N TRP A 232 12.86 15.95 20.75
CA TRP A 232 11.79 16.43 21.63
C TRP A 232 10.75 15.35 21.97
N ALA A 233 10.50 14.42 21.06
CA ALA A 233 9.48 13.38 21.18
C ALA A 233 10.04 11.99 21.57
N LYS A 234 11.30 11.89 21.99
CA LYS A 234 11.95 10.60 22.29
C LYS A 234 11.26 9.79 23.41
N ASP A 235 10.64 10.47 24.35
CA ASP A 235 9.97 9.86 25.50
C ASP A 235 8.45 9.75 25.34
N LEU A 236 7.88 10.19 24.19
CA LEU A 236 6.47 10.00 23.91
C LEU A 236 6.16 8.51 23.73
N PRO A 237 5.00 8.04 24.20
CA PRO A 237 4.61 6.62 24.09
C PRO A 237 4.72 6.06 22.67
N VAL A 238 4.38 6.84 21.66
CA VAL A 238 4.46 6.46 20.23
C VAL A 238 5.88 6.21 19.73
N ASN A 239 6.90 6.71 20.43
CA ASN A 239 8.31 6.61 20.05
C ASN A 239 9.16 5.77 21.02
N LYS A 240 8.59 5.37 22.15
CA LYS A 240 9.32 4.56 23.15
C LYS A 240 9.74 3.22 22.55
N GLY A 241 11.04 2.90 22.66
CA GLY A 241 11.60 1.68 22.08
C GLY A 241 11.87 1.74 20.56
N ARG A 242 11.83 2.93 19.95
CA ARG A 242 12.08 3.16 18.51
C ARG A 242 13.29 4.03 18.29
N TYR A 243 13.80 4.08 17.03
CA TYR A 243 14.94 4.93 16.64
C TYR A 243 16.18 4.66 17.48
N ASN A 244 16.59 3.39 17.52
CA ASN A 244 17.59 2.91 18.47
C ASN A 244 19.03 3.08 18.00
N PHE A 245 19.27 3.21 16.69
CA PHE A 245 20.61 3.37 16.13
C PHE A 245 21.09 4.81 16.26
N ASP A 246 22.38 5.01 16.61
CA ASP A 246 23.00 6.33 16.59
C ASP A 246 23.21 6.83 15.18
N ARG A 247 23.51 5.89 14.25
CA ARG A 247 23.82 6.21 12.86
C ARG A 247 23.13 5.24 11.91
N ILE A 248 22.60 5.81 10.82
CA ILE A 248 22.05 5.07 9.70
C ILE A 248 22.77 5.54 8.44
N SER A 249 23.53 4.65 7.81
CA SER A 249 24.22 4.92 6.53
C SER A 249 23.51 4.14 5.43
N ILE A 250 23.20 4.79 4.31
CA ILE A 250 22.55 4.16 3.17
C ILE A 250 23.40 4.37 1.92
N ASP A 251 23.98 3.29 1.42
CA ASP A 251 24.74 3.26 0.18
C ASP A 251 23.86 2.97 -1.02
N VAL A 252 24.11 3.64 -2.14
CA VAL A 252 23.31 3.51 -3.37
C VAL A 252 24.07 2.69 -4.41
N TYR A 253 23.47 1.58 -4.80
CA TYR A 253 24.00 0.65 -5.79
C TYR A 253 23.23 0.77 -7.11
N ARG A 254 23.90 0.54 -8.23
CA ARG A 254 23.29 0.67 -9.56
C ARG A 254 22.33 -0.48 -9.88
N ASP A 255 22.64 -1.69 -9.42
CA ASP A 255 21.84 -2.88 -9.73
C ASP A 255 21.76 -3.88 -8.56
N GLN A 256 20.80 -4.81 -8.67
CA GLN A 256 20.49 -5.80 -7.66
C GLN A 256 21.61 -6.83 -7.45
N THR A 257 22.35 -7.21 -8.50
CA THR A 257 23.38 -8.25 -8.43
C THR A 257 24.55 -7.76 -7.59
N VAL A 258 24.99 -6.52 -7.84
CA VAL A 258 26.06 -5.86 -7.05
C VAL A 258 25.62 -5.75 -5.59
N THR A 259 24.36 -5.41 -5.33
CA THR A 259 23.83 -5.28 -3.97
C THR A 259 23.87 -6.61 -3.20
N ILE A 260 23.58 -7.75 -3.86
CA ILE A 260 23.66 -9.08 -3.23
C ILE A 260 25.11 -9.40 -2.83
N GLU A 261 26.08 -9.15 -3.71
CA GLU A 261 27.47 -9.42 -3.41
C GLU A 261 28.05 -8.50 -2.32
N ALA A 262 27.63 -7.21 -2.30
CA ALA A 262 28.00 -6.27 -1.25
C ALA A 262 27.46 -6.70 0.13
N LEU A 263 26.21 -7.20 0.22
CA LEU A 263 25.69 -7.78 1.46
C LEU A 263 26.55 -8.96 1.94
N LYS A 264 26.89 -9.87 1.04
CA LYS A 264 27.74 -11.04 1.37
C LYS A 264 29.15 -10.65 1.83
N ALA A 265 29.67 -9.57 1.27
CA ALA A 265 30.96 -9.00 1.67
C ALA A 265 30.89 -8.22 3.01
N GLY A 266 29.70 -8.01 3.57
CA GLY A 266 29.51 -7.29 4.82
C GLY A 266 29.60 -5.76 4.66
N GLU A 267 29.41 -5.23 3.45
CA GLU A 267 29.44 -3.79 3.20
C GLU A 267 28.21 -3.08 3.74
N PHE A 268 27.07 -3.80 3.81
CA PHE A 268 25.89 -3.34 4.51
C PHE A 268 25.20 -4.52 5.24
N ASP A 269 24.17 -4.25 6.04
CA ASP A 269 23.78 -5.13 7.12
C ASP A 269 22.44 -5.85 6.93
N TYR A 270 21.56 -5.34 6.05
CA TYR A 270 20.18 -5.81 5.94
C TYR A 270 19.64 -5.65 4.51
N ARG A 271 18.91 -6.65 4.05
CA ARG A 271 18.20 -6.62 2.78
C ARG A 271 16.82 -7.29 2.89
N SER A 272 15.81 -6.68 2.31
CA SER A 272 14.52 -7.31 2.01
C SER A 272 14.58 -7.87 0.58
N GLU A 273 14.34 -9.19 0.42
CA GLU A 273 14.49 -9.88 -0.87
C GLU A 273 13.13 -10.19 -1.51
N ASN A 274 12.86 -9.56 -2.63
CA ASN A 274 11.61 -9.72 -3.37
C ASN A 274 11.65 -10.85 -4.42
N ILE A 275 12.85 -11.22 -4.88
CA ILE A 275 13.04 -12.17 -5.98
C ILE A 275 13.17 -13.58 -5.41
N SER A 276 12.19 -14.45 -5.70
CA SER A 276 12.17 -15.83 -5.21
C SER A 276 13.40 -16.64 -5.62
N LYS A 277 13.90 -16.45 -6.84
CA LYS A 277 15.12 -17.10 -7.32
C LYS A 277 16.32 -16.70 -6.44
N GLU A 278 16.53 -15.40 -6.22
CA GLU A 278 17.65 -14.92 -5.41
C GLU A 278 17.50 -15.40 -3.95
N TRP A 279 16.29 -15.34 -3.39
CA TRP A 279 16.00 -15.91 -2.08
C TRP A 279 16.38 -17.37 -1.97
N ALA A 280 16.09 -18.16 -3.01
CA ALA A 280 16.36 -19.60 -3.01
C ALA A 280 17.84 -19.94 -3.22
N THR A 281 18.57 -19.15 -4.02
CA THR A 281 19.87 -19.59 -4.54
C THR A 281 21.05 -18.68 -4.24
N ALA A 282 20.83 -17.37 -3.96
CA ALA A 282 21.92 -16.41 -3.92
C ALA A 282 22.68 -16.35 -2.57
N TYR A 283 22.03 -16.80 -1.48
CA TYR A 283 22.53 -16.58 -0.11
C TYR A 283 23.16 -17.80 0.56
N GLU A 284 23.50 -18.85 -0.19
CA GLU A 284 24.16 -20.05 0.32
C GLU A 284 25.65 -19.77 0.60
N THR A 285 25.91 -19.05 1.70
CA THR A 285 27.26 -18.63 2.10
C THR A 285 27.74 -19.38 3.35
N LYS A 286 29.06 -19.34 3.62
CA LYS A 286 29.60 -19.82 4.90
C LYS A 286 29.00 -19.04 6.07
N ALA A 287 28.85 -17.71 5.95
CA ALA A 287 28.28 -16.86 6.99
C ALA A 287 26.84 -17.22 7.35
N LEU A 288 26.03 -17.70 6.39
CA LEU A 288 24.68 -18.21 6.69
C LEU A 288 24.77 -19.55 7.46
N LYS A 289 25.67 -20.45 7.06
CA LYS A 289 25.80 -21.79 7.66
C LYS A 289 26.32 -21.76 9.09
N ASP A 290 27.17 -20.82 9.41
CA ASP A 290 27.74 -20.63 10.76
C ASP A 290 26.96 -19.65 11.64
N GLY A 291 25.83 -19.10 11.15
CA GLY A 291 24.93 -18.26 11.92
C GLY A 291 25.33 -16.78 12.01
N ARG A 292 26.39 -16.35 11.31
CA ARG A 292 26.80 -14.94 11.23
C ARG A 292 25.84 -14.11 10.37
N MET A 293 25.20 -14.72 9.38
CA MET A 293 24.05 -14.15 8.66
C MET A 293 22.79 -14.91 9.03
N ILE A 294 21.68 -14.20 9.10
CA ILE A 294 20.34 -14.74 9.36
C ILE A 294 19.49 -14.55 8.13
N LYS A 295 18.83 -15.61 7.67
CA LYS A 295 17.81 -15.63 6.63
C LYS A 295 16.47 -15.86 7.31
N ASP A 296 15.64 -14.83 7.38
CA ASP A 296 14.40 -14.84 8.17
C ASP A 296 13.17 -14.58 7.28
N THR A 297 12.05 -15.18 7.65
CA THR A 297 10.77 -15.05 6.96
C THR A 297 9.74 -14.56 7.96
N ILE A 298 9.36 -13.30 7.85
CA ILE A 298 8.46 -12.61 8.79
C ILE A 298 7.05 -12.54 8.20
N PRO A 299 6.06 -13.22 8.80
CA PRO A 299 4.69 -13.17 8.34
C PRO A 299 4.10 -11.76 8.49
N HIS A 300 3.17 -11.40 7.60
CA HIS A 300 2.40 -10.17 7.65
C HIS A 300 0.93 -10.42 7.26
N GLU A 301 0.06 -9.51 7.67
CA GLU A 301 -1.37 -9.55 7.37
C GLU A 301 -1.81 -8.43 6.41
N HIS A 302 -0.89 -7.86 5.63
CA HIS A 302 -1.24 -6.85 4.64
C HIS A 302 -2.11 -7.43 3.55
N PRO A 303 -3.20 -6.74 3.15
CA PRO A 303 -3.89 -7.05 1.92
C PRO A 303 -2.91 -7.00 0.75
N THR A 304 -2.83 -8.08 -0.02
CA THR A 304 -1.83 -8.17 -1.10
C THR A 304 -2.32 -7.56 -2.41
N GLY A 305 -3.59 -7.20 -2.47
CA GLY A 305 -4.19 -6.70 -3.70
C GLY A 305 -4.26 -7.78 -4.80
N MET A 306 -4.39 -7.31 -6.04
CA MET A 306 -4.48 -8.17 -7.22
C MET A 306 -3.35 -7.84 -8.20
N GLN A 307 -2.33 -8.67 -8.24
CA GLN A 307 -1.43 -8.77 -9.39
C GLN A 307 -1.97 -9.82 -10.34
N ALA A 308 -2.09 -9.48 -11.63
CA ALA A 308 -2.78 -10.35 -12.60
C ALA A 308 -2.40 -10.04 -14.04
N PHE A 309 -2.78 -10.93 -14.96
CA PHE A 309 -3.02 -10.55 -16.34
C PHE A 309 -4.41 -9.91 -16.41
N TRP A 310 -4.48 -8.64 -16.80
CA TRP A 310 -5.70 -7.84 -16.89
C TRP A 310 -6.20 -7.84 -18.32
N PHE A 311 -7.48 -8.25 -18.52
CA PHE A 311 -8.16 -8.15 -19.79
C PHE A 311 -8.71 -6.74 -20.00
N ASN A 312 -8.57 -6.19 -21.18
CA ASN A 312 -9.24 -4.95 -21.56
C ASN A 312 -10.64 -5.27 -22.13
N THR A 313 -11.68 -5.17 -21.28
CA THR A 313 -13.06 -5.49 -21.69
C THR A 313 -13.69 -4.46 -22.62
N ARG A 314 -13.02 -3.33 -22.86
CA ARG A 314 -13.38 -2.38 -23.95
C ARG A 314 -13.21 -3.02 -25.32
N ARG A 315 -12.40 -4.08 -25.42
CA ARG A 315 -12.24 -4.90 -26.64
C ARG A 315 -13.36 -5.94 -26.70
N THR A 316 -14.15 -5.94 -27.74
CA THR A 316 -15.35 -6.81 -27.91
C THR A 316 -15.08 -8.29 -27.71
N LYS A 317 -13.88 -8.77 -28.07
CA LYS A 317 -13.44 -10.18 -27.87
C LYS A 317 -13.39 -10.59 -26.39
N PHE A 318 -13.31 -9.64 -25.45
CA PHE A 318 -13.32 -9.87 -24.01
C PHE A 318 -14.62 -9.40 -23.33
N ALA A 319 -15.63 -8.99 -24.08
CA ALA A 319 -16.89 -8.53 -23.49
C ALA A 319 -17.60 -9.66 -22.71
N ASP A 320 -17.57 -10.90 -23.24
CA ASP A 320 -18.19 -12.07 -22.62
C ASP A 320 -17.34 -12.62 -21.44
N PRO A 321 -17.89 -12.66 -20.20
CA PRO A 321 -17.21 -13.28 -19.07
C PRO A 321 -16.82 -14.75 -19.27
N ALA A 322 -17.60 -15.51 -20.03
CA ALA A 322 -17.30 -16.92 -20.33
C ALA A 322 -15.99 -17.08 -21.10
N VAL A 323 -15.70 -16.18 -22.05
CA VAL A 323 -14.42 -16.14 -22.76
C VAL A 323 -13.27 -15.85 -21.80
N ARG A 324 -13.41 -14.82 -20.94
CA ARG A 324 -12.37 -14.47 -19.96
C ARG A 324 -12.11 -15.61 -18.97
N ARG A 325 -13.18 -16.26 -18.49
CA ARG A 325 -13.09 -17.45 -17.64
C ARG A 325 -12.35 -18.60 -18.32
N ALA A 326 -12.68 -18.90 -19.58
CA ALA A 326 -12.03 -19.94 -20.34
C ALA A 326 -10.52 -19.71 -20.50
N LEU A 327 -10.11 -18.46 -20.76
CA LEU A 327 -8.70 -18.09 -20.89
C LEU A 327 -7.89 -18.32 -19.60
N SER A 328 -8.52 -18.22 -18.43
CA SER A 328 -7.84 -18.46 -17.15
C SER A 328 -7.34 -19.88 -16.96
N TYR A 329 -7.95 -20.87 -17.66
CA TYR A 329 -7.52 -22.27 -17.64
C TYR A 329 -6.24 -22.54 -18.43
N ALA A 330 -5.75 -21.58 -19.22
CA ALA A 330 -4.48 -21.70 -19.93
C ALA A 330 -3.25 -21.37 -19.08
N PHE A 331 -3.44 -20.76 -17.90
CA PHE A 331 -2.35 -20.40 -16.99
C PHE A 331 -2.14 -21.48 -15.93
N ASP A 332 -0.97 -22.15 -15.96
CA ASP A 332 -0.56 -23.15 -14.98
C ASP A 332 0.27 -22.50 -13.87
N PHE A 333 -0.40 -22.07 -12.80
CA PHE A 333 0.28 -21.47 -11.67
C PHE A 333 1.13 -22.50 -10.91
N GLU A 334 0.63 -23.68 -10.66
CA GLU A 334 1.31 -24.70 -9.86
C GLU A 334 2.64 -25.11 -10.49
N TRP A 335 2.65 -25.32 -11.82
CA TRP A 335 3.89 -25.57 -12.55
C TRP A 335 4.83 -24.35 -12.51
N THR A 336 4.29 -23.15 -12.71
CA THR A 336 5.06 -21.90 -12.67
C THR A 336 5.68 -21.69 -11.30
N ASN A 337 4.91 -21.90 -10.22
CA ASN A 337 5.38 -21.74 -8.85
C ASN A 337 6.52 -22.72 -8.53
N LYS A 338 6.34 -23.98 -8.88
CA LYS A 338 7.33 -25.03 -8.66
C LYS A 338 8.62 -24.79 -9.46
N ASN A 339 8.50 -24.54 -10.76
CA ASN A 339 9.64 -24.54 -11.68
C ASN A 339 10.32 -23.18 -11.84
N LEU A 340 9.59 -22.07 -11.67
CA LEU A 340 10.13 -20.72 -11.84
C LEU A 340 10.28 -19.96 -10.52
N PHE A 341 9.50 -20.32 -9.48
CA PHE A 341 9.43 -19.55 -8.25
C PHE A 341 9.80 -20.33 -6.98
N TYR A 342 10.29 -21.57 -7.11
CA TYR A 342 10.78 -22.38 -5.98
C TYR A 342 9.71 -22.57 -4.90
N ASP A 343 8.45 -22.78 -5.28
CA ASP A 343 7.28 -22.91 -4.39
C ASP A 343 7.10 -21.75 -3.41
N SER A 344 7.55 -20.56 -3.80
CA SER A 344 7.67 -19.40 -2.90
C SER A 344 6.40 -18.58 -2.75
N TYR A 345 5.36 -18.81 -3.56
CA TYR A 345 4.17 -17.96 -3.61
C TYR A 345 2.88 -18.72 -3.38
N THR A 346 1.87 -17.96 -2.95
CA THR A 346 0.47 -18.42 -2.86
C THR A 346 -0.31 -17.88 -4.06
N ARG A 347 -1.16 -18.71 -4.68
CA ARG A 347 -2.09 -18.27 -5.73
C ARG A 347 -3.05 -17.24 -5.19
N THR A 348 -3.19 -16.09 -5.88
CA THR A 348 -4.17 -15.06 -5.53
C THR A 348 -5.57 -15.51 -5.93
N GLN A 349 -6.54 -15.38 -5.02
CA GLN A 349 -7.92 -15.80 -5.23
C GLN A 349 -8.95 -14.71 -4.88
N SER A 350 -8.50 -13.52 -4.49
CA SER A 350 -9.32 -12.38 -4.10
C SER A 350 -8.56 -11.10 -4.39
N TYR A 351 -9.27 -10.03 -4.70
CA TYR A 351 -8.68 -8.69 -4.83
C TYR A 351 -8.16 -8.15 -3.49
N PHE A 352 -8.57 -8.78 -2.37
CA PHE A 352 -8.18 -8.44 -1.01
C PHE A 352 -7.48 -9.60 -0.29
N SER A 353 -6.83 -10.50 -1.04
CA SER A 353 -6.11 -11.67 -0.49
C SER A 353 -5.22 -11.29 0.70
N ASN A 354 -5.05 -12.25 1.63
CA ASN A 354 -4.28 -12.10 2.87
C ASN A 354 -4.89 -11.11 3.89
N SER A 355 -6.18 -10.86 3.82
CA SER A 355 -6.88 -10.01 4.80
C SER A 355 -8.30 -10.50 5.08
N GLU A 356 -8.90 -9.98 6.14
CA GLU A 356 -10.31 -10.24 6.46
C GLU A 356 -11.30 -9.68 5.43
N LEU A 357 -10.84 -8.80 4.54
CA LEU A 357 -11.63 -8.18 3.48
C LEU A 357 -11.90 -9.13 2.31
N ALA A 358 -11.16 -10.23 2.21
CA ALA A 358 -11.32 -11.21 1.14
C ALA A 358 -12.63 -12.01 1.28
N SER A 359 -13.33 -12.23 0.16
CA SER A 359 -14.41 -13.21 0.07
C SER A 359 -13.83 -14.62 -0.05
N THR A 360 -14.18 -15.54 0.86
CA THR A 360 -13.50 -16.86 0.96
C THR A 360 -14.39 -18.08 0.85
N SER A 361 -15.67 -17.96 1.12
CA SER A 361 -16.65 -19.06 1.11
C SER A 361 -17.92 -18.62 0.40
N LEU A 362 -19.02 -19.31 0.52
CA LEU A 362 -20.32 -18.77 0.11
C LEU A 362 -20.68 -17.55 0.97
N PRO A 363 -21.40 -16.56 0.40
CA PRO A 363 -21.82 -15.38 1.16
C PRO A 363 -22.75 -15.79 2.29
N LYS A 364 -22.56 -15.18 3.47
CA LYS A 364 -23.38 -15.46 4.66
C LYS A 364 -23.54 -14.20 5.52
N GLY A 365 -24.56 -14.22 6.40
CA GLY A 365 -24.82 -13.11 7.31
C GLY A 365 -24.94 -11.78 6.58
N ARG A 366 -24.24 -10.74 7.07
CA ARG A 366 -24.34 -9.39 6.52
C ARG A 366 -23.92 -9.28 5.05
N GLU A 367 -22.88 -10.01 4.63
CA GLU A 367 -22.47 -10.07 3.22
C GLU A 367 -23.60 -10.56 2.30
N LEU A 368 -24.31 -11.63 2.71
CA LEU A 368 -25.46 -12.16 1.96
C LEU A 368 -26.61 -11.15 1.90
N GLU A 369 -26.94 -10.51 3.02
CA GLU A 369 -27.98 -9.47 3.07
C GLU A 369 -27.69 -8.30 2.12
N ILE A 370 -26.42 -7.91 1.99
CA ILE A 370 -25.97 -6.87 1.07
C ILE A 370 -26.11 -7.30 -0.39
N LEU A 371 -25.80 -8.55 -0.69
CA LEU A 371 -25.87 -9.09 -2.07
C LEU A 371 -27.29 -9.43 -2.53
N GLU A 372 -28.19 -9.76 -1.62
CA GLU A 372 -29.54 -10.23 -1.95
C GLU A 372 -30.34 -9.28 -2.89
N PRO A 373 -30.30 -7.94 -2.72
CA PRO A 373 -30.95 -7.02 -3.65
C PRO A 373 -30.41 -7.07 -5.09
N TYR A 374 -29.22 -7.60 -5.26
CA TYR A 374 -28.54 -7.69 -6.56
C TYR A 374 -28.70 -9.05 -7.26
N ARG A 375 -29.43 -10.00 -6.68
CA ARG A 375 -29.54 -11.39 -7.15
C ARG A 375 -29.90 -11.51 -8.62
N SER A 376 -30.77 -10.65 -9.14
CA SER A 376 -31.15 -10.66 -10.56
C SER A 376 -30.19 -9.90 -11.49
N ARG A 377 -29.15 -9.27 -10.92
CA ARG A 377 -28.21 -8.40 -11.65
C ARG A 377 -26.77 -8.95 -11.66
N VAL A 378 -26.52 -10.01 -10.90
CA VAL A 378 -25.21 -10.68 -10.84
C VAL A 378 -25.38 -12.16 -11.16
N PRO A 379 -24.30 -12.87 -11.56
CA PRO A 379 -24.35 -14.31 -11.82
C PRO A 379 -24.81 -15.12 -10.60
N ASP A 380 -25.60 -16.17 -10.79
CA ASP A 380 -26.10 -17.04 -9.71
C ASP A 380 -24.97 -17.67 -8.90
N GLU A 381 -23.82 -17.90 -9.53
CA GLU A 381 -22.61 -18.42 -8.90
C GLU A 381 -22.11 -17.56 -7.72
N VAL A 382 -22.39 -16.25 -7.71
CA VAL A 382 -22.11 -15.34 -6.58
C VAL A 382 -22.70 -15.90 -5.28
N PHE A 383 -23.85 -16.58 -5.34
CA PHE A 383 -24.58 -17.10 -4.19
C PHE A 383 -24.38 -18.59 -3.97
N THR A 384 -24.12 -19.35 -5.03
CA THR A 384 -24.23 -20.80 -5.03
C THR A 384 -22.91 -21.54 -5.12
N THR A 385 -21.84 -20.84 -5.54
CA THR A 385 -20.55 -21.47 -5.82
C THR A 385 -19.40 -20.70 -5.16
N GLN A 386 -18.55 -21.40 -4.46
CA GLN A 386 -17.30 -20.79 -3.98
C GLN A 386 -16.41 -20.49 -5.20
N TYR A 387 -15.93 -19.25 -5.28
CA TYR A 387 -15.00 -18.90 -6.34
C TYR A 387 -13.66 -19.61 -6.14
N GLU A 388 -13.19 -20.27 -7.17
CA GLU A 388 -11.86 -20.87 -7.21
C GLU A 388 -11.20 -20.63 -8.58
N VAL A 389 -9.94 -20.24 -8.56
CA VAL A 389 -9.12 -20.20 -9.78
C VAL A 389 -8.82 -21.63 -10.27
N PRO A 390 -8.66 -21.85 -11.58
CA PRO A 390 -8.25 -23.14 -12.10
C PRO A 390 -6.94 -23.62 -11.47
N LYS A 391 -6.91 -24.89 -11.04
CA LYS A 391 -5.75 -25.55 -10.41
C LYS A 391 -5.22 -26.66 -11.30
N THR A 392 -3.94 -26.99 -11.12
CA THR A 392 -3.27 -28.15 -11.74
C THR A 392 -2.51 -28.96 -10.68
N ASP A 393 -1.89 -30.05 -11.10
CA ASP A 393 -1.00 -30.85 -10.25
C ASP A 393 0.48 -30.40 -10.29
N GLY A 394 0.76 -29.33 -11.05
CA GLY A 394 2.10 -28.77 -11.21
C GLY A 394 3.04 -29.61 -12.11
N THR A 395 2.50 -30.62 -12.81
CA THR A 395 3.30 -31.44 -13.75
C THR A 395 3.45 -30.80 -15.13
N GLY A 396 2.70 -29.74 -15.41
CA GLY A 396 2.58 -29.12 -16.73
C GLY A 396 1.53 -29.79 -17.62
N ASN A 397 0.79 -30.77 -17.12
CA ASN A 397 -0.29 -31.43 -17.86
C ASN A 397 -1.63 -30.69 -17.69
N LEU A 398 -1.93 -29.78 -18.60
CA LEU A 398 -3.18 -29.02 -18.60
C LEU A 398 -4.33 -29.66 -19.38
N ARG A 399 -4.23 -30.90 -19.79
CA ARG A 399 -5.22 -31.51 -20.71
C ARG A 399 -6.67 -31.39 -20.19
N ALA A 400 -6.89 -31.55 -18.90
CA ALA A 400 -8.22 -31.42 -18.29
C ALA A 400 -8.71 -29.97 -18.32
N ASN A 401 -7.85 -29.03 -17.94
CA ASN A 401 -8.13 -27.59 -17.95
C ASN A 401 -8.42 -27.09 -19.36
N LEU A 402 -7.59 -27.45 -20.36
CA LEU A 402 -7.78 -27.02 -21.74
C LEU A 402 -9.04 -27.63 -22.37
N ARG A 403 -9.45 -28.83 -21.96
CA ARG A 403 -10.74 -29.40 -22.37
C ARG A 403 -11.92 -28.59 -21.83
N THR A 404 -11.84 -28.18 -20.56
CA THR A 404 -12.84 -27.31 -19.94
C THR A 404 -12.89 -25.93 -20.60
N ALA A 405 -11.73 -25.32 -20.87
CA ALA A 405 -11.64 -24.07 -21.61
C ALA A 405 -12.26 -24.16 -23.01
N LYS A 406 -11.94 -25.22 -23.74
CA LYS A 406 -12.48 -25.44 -25.08
C LYS A 406 -14.01 -25.50 -25.07
N ARG A 407 -14.61 -26.28 -24.17
CA ARG A 407 -16.06 -26.37 -24.04
C ARG A 407 -16.69 -25.02 -23.73
N MET A 408 -16.12 -24.23 -22.77
CA MET A 408 -16.61 -22.89 -22.45
C MET A 408 -16.55 -21.94 -23.66
N LEU A 409 -15.48 -22.01 -24.44
CA LEU A 409 -15.35 -21.20 -25.65
C LEU A 409 -16.37 -21.61 -26.73
N GLU A 410 -16.63 -22.92 -26.88
CA GLU A 410 -17.67 -23.44 -27.81
C GLU A 410 -19.06 -22.97 -27.36
N GLU A 411 -19.38 -23.04 -26.08
CA GLU A 411 -20.65 -22.54 -25.50
C GLU A 411 -20.80 -21.01 -25.67
N ALA A 412 -19.69 -20.26 -25.68
CA ALA A 412 -19.64 -18.83 -25.95
C ALA A 412 -19.63 -18.47 -27.45
N GLY A 413 -19.84 -19.43 -28.36
CA GLY A 413 -19.92 -19.20 -29.80
C GLY A 413 -18.56 -19.08 -30.50
N TRP A 414 -17.51 -19.73 -29.98
CA TRP A 414 -16.20 -19.78 -30.59
C TRP A 414 -15.87 -21.21 -31.01
N LYS A 415 -15.47 -21.44 -32.28
CA LYS A 415 -15.10 -22.74 -32.78
C LYS A 415 -13.72 -22.76 -33.43
N VAL A 416 -13.04 -23.89 -33.28
CA VAL A 416 -11.77 -24.11 -33.96
C VAL A 416 -12.05 -24.54 -35.41
N ILE A 417 -11.61 -23.71 -36.35
CA ILE A 417 -11.69 -23.96 -37.81
C ILE A 417 -10.27 -23.82 -38.34
N ASP A 418 -9.77 -24.82 -39.00
CA ASP A 418 -8.41 -24.87 -39.55
C ASP A 418 -7.31 -24.54 -38.51
N ASN A 419 -7.46 -25.11 -37.32
CA ASN A 419 -6.59 -24.88 -36.13
C ASN A 419 -6.61 -23.43 -35.56
N VAL A 420 -7.55 -22.59 -36.00
CA VAL A 420 -7.73 -21.22 -35.49
C VAL A 420 -9.10 -21.10 -34.80
N LEU A 421 -9.11 -20.56 -33.60
CA LEU A 421 -10.35 -20.29 -32.87
C LEU A 421 -11.05 -19.06 -33.46
N ARG A 422 -12.25 -19.25 -33.99
CA ARG A 422 -13.04 -18.22 -34.67
C ARG A 422 -14.40 -18.02 -34.02
N ASN A 423 -14.85 -16.79 -34.02
CA ASN A 423 -16.22 -16.46 -33.62
C ASN A 423 -17.19 -17.00 -34.69
N GLU A 424 -18.20 -17.76 -34.28
CA GLU A 424 -19.15 -18.39 -35.23
C GLU A 424 -20.00 -17.39 -36.02
N LYS A 425 -20.26 -16.21 -35.45
CA LYS A 425 -21.10 -15.17 -36.07
C LYS A 425 -20.32 -14.28 -37.02
N THR A 426 -19.09 -13.85 -36.61
CA THR A 426 -18.28 -12.89 -37.37
C THR A 426 -17.21 -13.54 -38.26
N GLY A 427 -16.82 -14.79 -37.94
CA GLY A 427 -15.69 -15.47 -38.60
C GLY A 427 -14.31 -14.97 -38.14
N GLU A 428 -14.25 -13.95 -37.27
CA GLU A 428 -13.01 -13.37 -36.81
C GLU A 428 -12.22 -14.32 -35.92
N ALA A 429 -10.89 -14.37 -36.09
CA ALA A 429 -10.00 -15.15 -35.27
C ALA A 429 -9.80 -14.48 -33.89
N LEU A 430 -9.75 -15.29 -32.83
CA LEU A 430 -9.36 -14.77 -31.51
C LEU A 430 -7.84 -14.54 -31.48
N LYS A 431 -7.45 -13.28 -31.56
CA LYS A 431 -6.07 -12.81 -31.47
C LYS A 431 -5.87 -12.00 -30.22
N ILE A 432 -4.79 -12.26 -29.47
CA ILE A 432 -4.48 -11.59 -28.19
C ILE A 432 -3.06 -11.08 -28.24
N GLU A 433 -2.87 -9.78 -27.99
CA GLU A 433 -1.58 -9.17 -27.71
C GLU A 433 -1.37 -9.05 -26.21
N VAL A 434 -0.27 -9.61 -25.67
CA VAL A 434 0.18 -9.38 -24.30
C VAL A 434 1.22 -8.28 -24.32
N LEU A 435 0.84 -7.09 -23.87
CA LEU A 435 1.72 -5.93 -23.82
C LEU A 435 2.56 -5.95 -22.54
N LEU A 436 3.89 -5.86 -22.68
CA LEU A 436 4.86 -5.93 -21.59
C LEU A 436 5.85 -4.75 -21.66
N ALA A 437 6.25 -4.24 -20.48
CA ALA A 437 7.35 -3.28 -20.34
C ALA A 437 8.70 -3.97 -20.06
N GLN A 438 8.70 -5.24 -19.66
CA GLN A 438 9.90 -5.96 -19.23
C GLN A 438 9.95 -7.36 -19.80
N ALA A 439 11.08 -7.71 -20.42
CA ALA A 439 11.32 -9.03 -20.98
C ALA A 439 11.32 -10.17 -19.93
N SER A 440 11.57 -9.85 -18.66
CA SER A 440 11.56 -10.82 -17.56
C SER A 440 10.24 -11.57 -17.39
N TRP A 441 9.13 -11.02 -17.90
CA TRP A 441 7.81 -11.65 -17.91
C TRP A 441 7.63 -12.72 -18.99
N GLU A 442 8.47 -12.74 -20.04
CA GLU A 442 8.34 -13.71 -21.13
C GLU A 442 8.37 -15.16 -20.65
N ARG A 443 9.25 -15.47 -19.68
CA ARG A 443 9.37 -16.81 -19.10
C ARG A 443 8.08 -17.31 -18.43
N ILE A 444 7.20 -16.38 -18.02
CA ILE A 444 5.92 -16.67 -17.38
C ILE A 444 4.80 -16.72 -18.41
N VAL A 445 4.84 -15.81 -19.39
CA VAL A 445 3.81 -15.66 -20.42
C VAL A 445 3.93 -16.75 -21.49
N ASN A 446 5.14 -17.13 -21.91
CA ASN A 446 5.35 -18.10 -22.98
C ASN A 446 4.70 -19.49 -22.74
N PRO A 447 4.75 -20.10 -21.53
CA PRO A 447 4.01 -21.33 -21.24
C PRO A 447 2.50 -21.16 -21.42
N MET A 448 1.94 -20.03 -20.97
CA MET A 448 0.51 -19.73 -21.15
C MET A 448 0.16 -19.57 -22.63
N ILE A 449 0.98 -18.88 -23.43
CA ILE A 449 0.80 -18.77 -24.89
C ILE A 449 0.79 -20.14 -25.56
N SER A 450 1.70 -21.02 -25.16
CA SER A 450 1.74 -22.39 -25.69
C SER A 450 0.44 -23.15 -25.42
N ASN A 451 -0.16 -22.96 -24.25
CA ASN A 451 -1.45 -23.54 -23.90
C ASN A 451 -2.61 -22.90 -24.69
N MET A 452 -2.60 -21.59 -24.88
CA MET A 452 -3.58 -20.86 -25.68
C MET A 452 -3.54 -21.30 -27.15
N LYS A 453 -2.35 -21.59 -27.70
CA LYS A 453 -2.19 -22.12 -29.05
C LYS A 453 -2.87 -23.47 -29.23
N ILE A 454 -2.88 -24.34 -28.21
CA ILE A 454 -3.61 -25.62 -28.23
C ILE A 454 -5.12 -25.40 -28.37
N LEU A 455 -5.64 -24.30 -27.85
CA LEU A 455 -7.04 -23.87 -28.00
C LEU A 455 -7.33 -23.21 -29.36
N GLY A 456 -6.31 -23.05 -30.21
CA GLY A 456 -6.43 -22.36 -31.51
C GLY A 456 -6.39 -20.82 -31.40
N ILE A 457 -5.94 -20.27 -30.26
CA ILE A 457 -5.86 -18.82 -30.02
C ILE A 457 -4.50 -18.29 -30.49
N GLU A 458 -4.51 -17.29 -31.34
CA GLU A 458 -3.32 -16.58 -31.79
C GLU A 458 -2.88 -15.57 -30.72
N THR A 459 -1.81 -15.86 -30.00
CA THR A 459 -1.32 -14.97 -28.94
C THR A 459 0.12 -14.55 -29.20
N ALA A 460 0.40 -13.26 -29.07
CA ALA A 460 1.74 -12.68 -29.25
C ALA A 460 2.14 -11.79 -28.06
N ILE A 461 3.43 -11.76 -27.74
CA ILE A 461 4.01 -10.82 -26.79
C ILE A 461 4.46 -9.57 -27.55
N ARG A 462 4.15 -8.41 -27.02
CA ARG A 462 4.67 -7.12 -27.45
C ARG A 462 5.43 -6.44 -26.32
N ILE A 463 6.76 -6.40 -26.43
CA ILE A 463 7.61 -5.66 -25.48
C ILE A 463 7.87 -4.29 -26.06
N VAL A 464 7.70 -3.27 -25.24
CA VAL A 464 7.94 -1.86 -25.57
C VAL A 464 8.72 -1.19 -24.42
N ASP A 465 9.36 -0.04 -24.71
CA ASP A 465 10.00 0.74 -23.66
C ASP A 465 8.98 1.34 -22.67
N SER A 466 9.47 1.80 -21.52
CA SER A 466 8.61 2.28 -20.42
C SER A 466 7.72 3.46 -20.83
N SER A 467 8.22 4.36 -21.66
CA SER A 467 7.46 5.54 -22.10
C SER A 467 6.32 5.14 -23.05
N GLN A 468 6.62 4.27 -24.02
CA GLN A 468 5.61 3.73 -24.94
C GLN A 468 4.59 2.86 -24.19
N TYR A 469 5.05 2.08 -23.20
CA TYR A 469 4.16 1.28 -22.35
C TYR A 469 3.17 2.17 -21.59
N GLN A 470 3.65 3.23 -20.95
CA GLN A 470 2.79 4.17 -20.23
C GLN A 470 1.79 4.85 -21.14
N ASN A 471 2.21 5.33 -22.30
CA ASN A 471 1.31 5.95 -23.26
C ASN A 471 0.18 4.99 -23.68
N ARG A 472 0.52 3.74 -24.03
CA ARG A 472 -0.46 2.72 -24.43
C ARG A 472 -1.42 2.36 -23.29
N ILE A 473 -0.94 2.28 -22.04
CA ILE A 473 -1.82 2.06 -20.88
C ILE A 473 -2.77 3.24 -20.67
N GLN A 474 -2.27 4.48 -20.74
CA GLN A 474 -3.10 5.68 -20.59
C GLN A 474 -4.21 5.77 -21.63
N ASP A 475 -3.94 5.30 -22.86
CA ASP A 475 -4.90 5.28 -23.96
C ASP A 475 -5.72 3.97 -24.04
N TYR A 476 -5.53 3.06 -23.07
CA TYR A 476 -6.13 1.71 -23.07
C TYR A 476 -5.90 0.94 -24.37
N ASP A 477 -4.76 1.17 -25.04
CA ASP A 477 -4.37 0.50 -26.28
C ASP A 477 -3.64 -0.80 -25.99
N TYR A 478 -4.35 -1.80 -25.51
CA TYR A 478 -3.89 -3.16 -25.25
C TYR A 478 -5.05 -4.14 -25.22
N ASP A 479 -4.72 -5.42 -25.42
CA ASP A 479 -5.64 -6.52 -25.18
C ASP A 479 -5.49 -7.07 -23.76
N MET A 480 -4.26 -7.39 -23.38
CA MET A 480 -3.91 -7.94 -22.06
C MET A 480 -2.58 -7.34 -21.56
N ILE A 481 -2.51 -7.00 -20.29
CA ILE A 481 -1.31 -6.46 -19.62
C ILE A 481 -1.04 -7.17 -18.30
N VAL A 482 0.19 -7.07 -17.81
CA VAL A 482 0.52 -7.33 -16.40
C VAL A 482 0.25 -6.07 -15.61
N GLY A 483 -0.59 -6.16 -14.59
CA GLY A 483 -0.91 -5.03 -13.72
C GLY A 483 -1.07 -5.43 -12.27
N THR A 484 -0.95 -4.46 -11.38
CA THR A 484 -1.18 -4.64 -9.93
C THR A 484 -2.10 -3.54 -9.43
N ARG A 485 -3.11 -3.91 -8.65
CA ARG A 485 -3.92 -3.00 -7.84
C ARG A 485 -3.71 -3.37 -6.38
N GLY A 486 -2.99 -2.50 -5.66
CA GLY A 486 -2.80 -2.63 -4.23
C GLY A 486 -4.09 -2.36 -3.47
N GLN A 487 -4.18 -2.89 -2.25
CA GLN A 487 -5.30 -2.64 -1.35
C GLN A 487 -4.78 -2.27 0.02
N SER A 488 -5.54 -1.44 0.73
CA SER A 488 -5.30 -1.09 2.13
C SER A 488 -6.16 -1.94 3.06
N HIS A 489 -5.87 -1.88 4.36
CA HIS A 489 -6.76 -2.43 5.38
C HIS A 489 -8.07 -1.65 5.51
N SER A 490 -8.12 -0.44 4.99
CA SER A 490 -9.29 0.43 4.96
C SER A 490 -9.51 0.93 3.54
N PRO A 491 -10.14 0.12 2.67
CA PRO A 491 -10.48 0.58 1.32
C PRO A 491 -11.51 1.73 1.38
N GLY A 492 -11.28 2.75 0.58
CA GLY A 492 -12.06 3.98 0.57
C GLY A 492 -12.22 4.58 -0.84
N ASN A 493 -11.95 5.88 -0.99
CA ASN A 493 -12.15 6.63 -2.23
C ASN A 493 -11.38 6.11 -3.45
N GLU A 494 -10.23 5.46 -3.23
CA GLU A 494 -9.45 4.86 -4.32
C GLU A 494 -10.23 3.77 -5.08
N GLN A 495 -11.22 3.14 -4.46
CA GLN A 495 -12.06 2.12 -5.10
C GLN A 495 -12.87 2.69 -6.27
N ARG A 496 -13.25 4.00 -6.23
CA ARG A 496 -13.88 4.67 -7.36
C ARG A 496 -12.99 4.62 -8.60
N ASN A 497 -11.70 4.94 -8.42
CA ASN A 497 -10.74 4.97 -9.52
C ASN A 497 -10.42 3.58 -10.08
N TYR A 498 -10.56 2.53 -9.26
CA TYR A 498 -10.20 1.17 -9.67
C TYR A 498 -11.34 0.46 -10.40
N TRP A 499 -12.60 0.69 -10.04
CA TRP A 499 -13.68 -0.21 -10.38
C TRP A 499 -14.91 0.42 -11.02
N THR A 500 -15.15 1.72 -10.86
CA THR A 500 -16.42 2.31 -11.29
C THR A 500 -16.54 2.50 -12.80
N SER A 501 -17.80 2.52 -13.26
CA SER A 501 -18.15 2.83 -14.65
C SER A 501 -17.63 4.20 -15.08
N ALA A 502 -17.65 5.19 -14.19
CA ALA A 502 -17.13 6.54 -14.45
C ALA A 502 -15.63 6.51 -14.77
N SER A 503 -14.85 5.69 -14.04
CA SER A 503 -13.40 5.58 -14.26
C SER A 503 -13.03 4.71 -15.46
N ALA A 504 -13.98 3.98 -16.03
CA ALA A 504 -13.72 3.09 -17.16
C ALA A 504 -13.27 3.83 -18.41
N GLU A 505 -13.76 5.05 -18.64
CA GLU A 505 -13.46 5.86 -19.82
C GLU A 505 -12.45 6.99 -19.54
N GLU A 506 -12.00 7.13 -18.29
CA GLU A 506 -11.06 8.17 -17.89
C GLU A 506 -9.66 7.87 -18.42
N ARG A 507 -9.16 8.69 -19.33
CA ARG A 507 -7.82 8.54 -19.91
C ARG A 507 -6.73 8.59 -18.81
N GLY A 508 -5.88 7.57 -18.77
CA GLY A 508 -4.84 7.44 -17.73
C GLY A 508 -5.38 7.01 -16.37
N GLY A 509 -6.66 6.63 -16.29
CA GLY A 509 -7.31 6.13 -15.10
C GLY A 509 -6.77 4.79 -14.61
N SER A 510 -7.25 4.36 -13.45
CA SER A 510 -6.77 3.15 -12.80
C SER A 510 -7.64 1.92 -13.05
N ASN A 511 -8.77 2.05 -13.74
CA ASN A 511 -9.65 0.95 -14.12
C ASN A 511 -9.08 0.21 -15.34
N LEU A 512 -8.09 -0.66 -15.11
CA LEU A 512 -7.34 -1.35 -16.17
C LEU A 512 -8.23 -2.22 -17.06
N SER A 513 -9.20 -2.90 -16.49
CA SER A 513 -10.08 -3.78 -17.29
C SER A 513 -11.20 -3.05 -18.02
N GLY A 514 -11.52 -1.81 -17.68
CA GLY A 514 -12.71 -1.13 -18.20
C GLY A 514 -13.99 -1.71 -17.59
N ILE A 515 -13.97 -1.97 -16.29
CA ILE A 515 -15.14 -2.43 -15.55
C ILE A 515 -16.21 -1.34 -15.61
N SER A 516 -17.40 -1.70 -16.07
CA SER A 516 -18.57 -0.83 -16.14
C SER A 516 -19.78 -1.66 -15.74
N ASP A 517 -20.05 -1.69 -14.44
CA ASP A 517 -21.13 -2.49 -13.84
C ASP A 517 -21.80 -1.69 -12.73
N PRO A 518 -23.10 -1.39 -12.87
CA PRO A 518 -23.83 -0.61 -11.86
C PRO A 518 -23.87 -1.24 -10.46
N VAL A 519 -23.74 -2.56 -10.33
CA VAL A 519 -23.67 -3.23 -9.01
C VAL A 519 -22.31 -2.93 -8.36
N VAL A 520 -21.24 -2.93 -9.14
CA VAL A 520 -19.92 -2.53 -8.68
C VAL A 520 -19.93 -1.07 -8.23
N ASP A 521 -20.54 -0.16 -9.01
CA ASP A 521 -20.65 1.26 -8.66
C ASP A 521 -21.34 1.45 -7.31
N GLU A 522 -22.49 0.80 -7.11
CA GLU A 522 -23.25 0.87 -5.87
C GLU A 522 -22.48 0.30 -4.66
N LEU A 523 -21.77 -0.81 -4.83
CA LEU A 523 -20.97 -1.42 -3.77
C LEU A 523 -19.75 -0.57 -3.39
N VAL A 524 -19.13 0.09 -4.36
CA VAL A 524 -18.03 1.04 -4.11
C VAL A 524 -18.49 2.20 -3.24
N GLU A 525 -19.66 2.81 -3.55
CA GLU A 525 -20.21 3.90 -2.72
C GLU A 525 -20.55 3.43 -1.29
N LYS A 526 -21.04 2.20 -1.13
CA LYS A 526 -21.28 1.61 0.19
C LYS A 526 -20.00 1.39 1.00
N ILE A 527 -18.90 1.03 0.35
CA ILE A 527 -17.57 0.92 0.99
C ILE A 527 -17.14 2.28 1.52
N ILE A 528 -17.19 3.32 0.68
CA ILE A 528 -16.73 4.67 1.03
C ILE A 528 -17.54 5.26 2.18
N THR A 529 -18.83 4.98 2.22
CA THR A 529 -19.76 5.49 3.24
C THR A 529 -20.01 4.52 4.39
N ALA A 530 -19.24 3.43 4.50
CA ALA A 530 -19.43 2.40 5.51
C ALA A 530 -19.39 2.99 6.94
N PRO A 531 -20.42 2.76 7.78
CA PRO A 531 -20.51 3.42 9.07
C PRO A 531 -19.56 2.87 10.14
N ASN A 532 -19.05 1.66 9.95
CA ASN A 532 -18.14 0.97 10.87
C ASN A 532 -17.37 -0.14 10.15
N ARG A 533 -16.38 -0.75 10.85
CA ARG A 533 -15.55 -1.83 10.32
C ARG A 533 -16.35 -3.05 9.86
N GLN A 534 -17.37 -3.44 10.57
CA GLN A 534 -18.18 -4.62 10.23
C GLN A 534 -18.88 -4.44 8.89
N GLU A 535 -19.49 -3.27 8.66
CA GLU A 535 -20.12 -2.92 7.38
C GLU A 535 -19.08 -2.79 6.26
N LEU A 536 -17.93 -2.14 6.52
CA LEU A 536 -16.84 -2.03 5.57
C LEU A 536 -16.37 -3.41 5.09
N VAL A 537 -16.12 -4.34 6.02
CA VAL A 537 -15.72 -5.71 5.68
C VAL A 537 -16.79 -6.41 4.86
N ALA A 538 -18.06 -6.27 5.24
CA ALA A 538 -19.17 -6.92 4.53
C ALA A 538 -19.36 -6.34 3.11
N TYR A 539 -19.31 -5.02 2.93
CA TYR A 539 -19.38 -4.37 1.63
C TYR A 539 -18.17 -4.74 0.75
N THR A 540 -16.97 -4.76 1.32
CA THR A 540 -15.75 -5.13 0.58
C THR A 540 -15.80 -6.58 0.11
N ARG A 541 -16.25 -7.52 0.96
CA ARG A 541 -16.45 -8.92 0.55
C ARG A 541 -17.47 -9.07 -0.55
N ALA A 542 -18.57 -8.31 -0.48
CA ALA A 542 -19.59 -8.31 -1.53
C ALA A 542 -18.99 -7.80 -2.86
N LEU A 543 -18.25 -6.68 -2.84
CA LEU A 543 -17.57 -6.16 -4.02
C LEU A 543 -16.56 -7.16 -4.58
N ASP A 544 -15.68 -7.71 -3.72
CA ASP A 544 -14.68 -8.70 -4.11
C ASP A 544 -15.30 -9.88 -4.85
N ARG A 545 -16.41 -10.40 -4.33
CA ARG A 545 -17.14 -11.52 -4.93
C ARG A 545 -17.71 -11.17 -6.31
N VAL A 546 -18.34 -10.02 -6.47
CA VAL A 546 -18.88 -9.57 -7.76
C VAL A 546 -17.74 -9.39 -8.78
N LEU A 547 -16.63 -8.76 -8.38
CA LEU A 547 -15.45 -8.60 -9.24
C LEU A 547 -14.85 -9.94 -9.66
N LEU A 548 -14.74 -10.91 -8.76
CA LEU A 548 -14.20 -12.24 -9.04
C LEU A 548 -15.04 -12.99 -10.09
N TRP A 549 -16.37 -12.98 -9.95
CA TRP A 549 -17.27 -13.63 -10.92
C TRP A 549 -17.42 -12.85 -12.23
N GLY A 550 -16.93 -11.60 -12.28
CA GLY A 550 -16.73 -10.85 -13.52
C GLY A 550 -15.57 -11.35 -14.38
N HIS A 551 -14.65 -12.16 -13.83
CA HIS A 551 -13.49 -12.73 -14.53
C HIS A 551 -12.65 -11.69 -15.29
N TYR A 552 -12.47 -10.50 -14.73
CA TYR A 552 -11.72 -9.41 -15.36
C TYR A 552 -10.22 -9.68 -15.49
N VAL A 553 -9.70 -10.66 -14.76
CA VAL A 553 -8.28 -10.96 -14.66
C VAL A 553 -7.99 -12.46 -14.66
N ILE A 554 -6.75 -12.83 -15.05
CA ILE A 554 -6.14 -14.10 -14.65
C ILE A 554 -5.27 -13.80 -13.43
N PRO A 555 -5.71 -14.13 -12.19
CA PRO A 555 -4.96 -13.81 -11.00
C PRO A 555 -3.57 -14.43 -11.00
N HIS A 556 -2.60 -13.71 -10.50
CA HIS A 556 -1.22 -14.20 -10.32
C HIS A 556 -1.03 -14.82 -8.91
N TRP A 557 -0.10 -14.31 -8.15
CA TRP A 557 0.36 -14.83 -6.87
C TRP A 557 0.75 -13.69 -5.94
N HIS A 558 0.87 -14.03 -4.67
CA HIS A 558 1.36 -13.12 -3.64
C HIS A 558 2.24 -13.87 -2.63
N THR A 559 2.96 -13.10 -1.80
CA THR A 559 3.64 -13.61 -0.61
C THR A 559 2.88 -13.17 0.64
N ARG A 560 2.96 -13.96 1.72
CA ARG A 560 2.38 -13.68 3.03
C ARG A 560 3.44 -13.34 4.07
N SER A 561 4.66 -13.11 3.61
CA SER A 561 5.79 -12.83 4.50
C SER A 561 6.81 -11.94 3.81
N PHE A 562 7.52 -11.16 4.61
CA PHE A 562 8.75 -10.51 4.20
C PHE A 562 9.89 -11.51 4.29
N ARG A 563 10.70 -11.56 3.25
CA ARG A 563 11.94 -12.33 3.20
C ARG A 563 13.07 -11.37 3.48
N ILE A 564 13.70 -11.52 4.62
CA ILE A 564 14.80 -10.65 5.03
C ILE A 564 16.07 -11.45 5.26
N ILE A 565 17.20 -10.83 4.95
CA ILE A 565 18.50 -11.35 5.23
C ILE A 565 19.34 -10.25 5.87
N HIS A 566 20.01 -10.60 6.96
CA HIS A 566 20.80 -9.62 7.71
C HIS A 566 22.00 -10.26 8.42
N TRP A 567 22.99 -9.48 8.72
CA TRP A 567 24.08 -9.84 9.62
C TRP A 567 23.53 -9.96 11.05
N ASN A 568 23.98 -10.97 11.80
CA ASN A 568 23.48 -11.29 13.13
C ASN A 568 24.10 -10.40 14.23
N LYS A 569 23.82 -9.11 14.15
CA LYS A 569 24.27 -8.10 15.12
C LYS A 569 23.15 -7.22 15.64
N PHE A 570 21.91 -7.71 15.56
CA PHE A 570 20.74 -6.96 15.95
C PHE A 570 19.93 -7.69 17.03
N GLY A 571 19.39 -6.93 17.96
CA GLY A 571 18.29 -7.31 18.80
C GLY A 571 16.97 -6.89 18.16
N LYS A 572 15.88 -7.60 18.47
CA LYS A 572 14.55 -7.35 17.93
C LYS A 572 13.47 -7.51 19.00
N PRO A 573 12.34 -6.80 18.91
CA PRO A 573 11.21 -6.98 19.81
C PRO A 573 10.67 -8.42 19.75
N GLU A 574 10.09 -8.88 20.86
CA GLU A 574 9.44 -10.21 20.92
C GLU A 574 8.20 -10.30 20.03
N LYS A 575 7.42 -9.21 19.97
CA LYS A 575 6.21 -9.11 19.15
C LYS A 575 6.50 -8.39 17.84
N ILE A 576 5.97 -8.91 16.76
CA ILE A 576 6.00 -8.28 15.45
C ILE A 576 4.61 -7.71 15.18
N ALA A 577 4.56 -6.46 14.74
CA ALA A 577 3.31 -5.83 14.37
C ALA A 577 2.80 -6.43 13.04
N PRO A 578 1.56 -6.95 12.98
CA PRO A 578 1.04 -7.67 11.81
C PRO A 578 0.86 -6.78 10.58
N TYR A 579 0.71 -5.47 10.79
CA TYR A 579 0.51 -4.46 9.74
C TYR A 579 1.75 -3.59 9.52
N ALA A 580 2.90 -3.99 10.06
CA ALA A 580 4.17 -3.32 9.81
C ALA A 580 4.72 -3.65 8.43
N GLY A 581 5.18 -2.67 7.68
CA GLY A 581 5.99 -2.88 6.49
C GLY A 581 7.41 -3.34 6.86
N SER A 582 8.16 -3.90 5.90
CA SER A 582 9.54 -4.36 6.13
C SER A 582 10.48 -3.28 6.70
N TYR A 583 10.18 -2.01 6.48
CA TYR A 583 10.93 -0.88 7.03
C TYR A 583 10.74 -0.65 8.53
N TYR A 584 9.68 -1.23 9.16
CA TYR A 584 9.47 -1.15 10.59
C TYR A 584 10.44 -2.03 11.40
N PHE A 585 11.11 -2.97 10.78
CA PHE A 585 12.10 -3.79 11.47
C PHE A 585 13.38 -2.98 11.66
N LEU A 586 13.99 -2.55 10.58
CA LEU A 586 15.18 -1.73 10.55
C LEU A 586 14.95 -0.51 9.62
N PRO A 587 15.19 0.70 10.10
CA PRO A 587 15.86 1.09 11.36
C PRO A 587 14.91 1.42 12.53
N ASP A 588 13.62 1.09 12.47
CA ASP A 588 12.60 1.66 13.35
C ASP A 588 12.56 1.04 14.75
N THR A 589 12.39 -0.29 14.87
CA THR A 589 12.15 -0.97 16.17
C THR A 589 13.29 -1.86 16.65
N TRP A 590 14.21 -2.27 15.76
CA TRP A 590 15.35 -3.08 16.15
C TRP A 590 16.46 -2.22 16.74
N TRP A 591 17.48 -2.87 17.34
CA TRP A 591 18.62 -2.19 17.95
C TRP A 591 19.93 -2.92 17.65
N TYR A 592 21.03 -2.20 17.82
CA TYR A 592 22.37 -2.78 17.76
C TYR A 592 22.64 -3.60 19.02
N ASP A 593 22.98 -4.86 18.85
CA ASP A 593 23.35 -5.78 19.92
C ASP A 593 24.87 -5.92 19.93
N SER A 594 25.50 -5.27 20.92
CA SER A 594 26.95 -5.19 21.01
C SER A 594 27.62 -6.55 21.27
N GLU A 595 26.95 -7.47 21.97
CA GLU A 595 27.48 -8.81 22.24
C GLU A 595 27.52 -9.65 20.96
N LYS A 596 26.42 -9.65 20.21
CA LYS A 596 26.38 -10.33 18.90
C LYS A 596 27.35 -9.72 17.90
N ALA A 597 27.49 -8.39 17.89
CA ALA A 597 28.42 -7.72 17.00
C ALA A 597 29.88 -8.08 17.31
N ALA A 598 30.26 -8.12 18.58
CA ALA A 598 31.59 -8.53 19.01
C ALA A 598 31.92 -9.98 18.59
N LEU A 599 30.94 -10.88 18.65
CA LEU A 599 31.12 -12.27 18.15
C LEU A 599 31.41 -12.29 16.65
N LEU A 600 30.69 -11.48 15.86
CA LEU A 600 30.96 -11.39 14.41
C LEU A 600 32.36 -10.88 14.08
N GLU A 601 32.88 -9.90 14.83
CA GLU A 601 34.23 -9.35 14.65
C GLU A 601 35.31 -10.37 15.03
N SER A 602 35.08 -11.17 16.08
CA SER A 602 36.04 -12.19 16.52
C SER A 602 36.15 -13.38 15.57
N GLU A 603 35.16 -13.62 14.74
CA GLU A 603 35.09 -14.72 13.76
C GLU A 603 35.33 -14.26 12.32
N ALA A 604 35.65 -12.97 12.12
CA ALA A 604 36.07 -12.45 10.83
C ALA A 604 37.42 -13.10 10.43
N PRO A 605 37.58 -13.60 9.18
CA PRO A 605 38.77 -14.35 8.74
C PRO A 605 40.03 -13.48 8.69
#